data_21ba9b6938a8c903678487ccf4ed39b3
#
_entry.id   21ba9b6938a8c903678487ccf4ed39b3
#
_cell.length_a   1.000
_cell.length_b   1.000
_cell.length_c   1.000
_cell.angle_alpha   90.00
_cell.angle_beta   90.00
_cell.angle_gamma   90.00
#
_symmetry.space_group_name_H-M   'P 1'
#
loop_
_entity.id
_entity.type
_entity.pdbx_description
1 polymer ?
#
loop_
_entity_poly.entity_id
_entity_poly.type
_entity_poly.pdbx_seq_one_letter_code
_entity_poly.pdbx_strand_id
1 'polypeptide(L)'
;HKTREADKVGLVLTDHQSSFLMPRDSLQAKEAWSGKTTEWGPDVAILKIPSPFIPTISAHKSFLNLDLQKENYRTSPPTIENRLWAVTGMVGELSEIQDHPETRTTEGHVHGEAFFSVVHDRHERNGFDYFDLGADLSLSGVPSSFGGVSGGGLWEIKLSMSESTNEIYWDGKRHLRGVAYWQSECLKDHRVIRCHGPKSIYERAWESWSLSSGED
;
A
#
# COMPACT_ATOMS: atom_id res chain seq x y z
N HIS A 1 -11.19 -28.43 -1.54
CA HIS A 1 -9.82 -27.95 -1.75
C HIS A 1 -9.35 -27.34 -0.43
N LYS A 2 -8.48 -28.04 0.31
CA LYS A 2 -7.73 -27.45 1.42
C LYS A 2 -6.69 -26.53 0.77
N THR A 3 -6.91 -25.22 0.84
CA THR A 3 -5.85 -24.24 0.63
C THR A 3 -4.72 -24.59 1.58
N ARG A 4 -3.58 -25.04 1.07
CA ARG A 4 -2.34 -25.10 1.86
C ARG A 4 -2.09 -23.66 2.32
N GLU A 5 -2.19 -23.40 3.62
CA GLU A 5 -1.68 -22.16 4.18
C GLU A 5 -0.20 -22.07 3.78
N ALA A 6 0.17 -20.97 3.14
CA ALA A 6 1.54 -20.76 2.75
C ALA A 6 2.39 -20.62 4.04
N ASP A 7 3.32 -21.55 4.25
CA ASP A 7 4.23 -21.52 5.40
C ASP A 7 5.27 -20.40 5.29
N LYS A 8 5.25 -19.64 4.21
CA LYS A 8 6.24 -18.60 3.89
C LYS A 8 5.56 -17.34 3.34
N VAL A 9 6.15 -16.20 3.68
CA VAL A 9 5.81 -14.89 3.11
C VAL A 9 6.94 -14.47 2.17
N GLY A 10 6.60 -14.11 0.95
CA GLY A 10 7.54 -13.67 -0.07
C GLY A 10 7.61 -12.15 -0.19
N LEU A 11 8.82 -11.62 -0.36
CA LEU A 11 9.05 -10.24 -0.79
C LEU A 11 9.73 -10.24 -2.15
N VAL A 12 9.20 -9.47 -3.08
CA VAL A 12 9.84 -9.22 -4.38
C VAL A 12 10.90 -8.15 -4.16
N LEU A 13 12.17 -8.53 -4.24
CA LEU A 13 13.29 -7.62 -4.00
C LEU A 13 13.79 -6.94 -5.27
N THR A 14 13.83 -7.67 -6.38
CA THR A 14 14.30 -7.16 -7.68
C THR A 14 13.39 -7.65 -8.79
N ASP A 15 13.39 -6.93 -9.91
CA ASP A 15 12.72 -7.36 -11.12
C ASP A 15 13.37 -8.65 -11.65
N HIS A 16 12.57 -9.59 -12.14
CA HIS A 16 13.00 -10.86 -12.74
C HIS A 16 13.75 -11.84 -11.81
N GLN A 17 13.63 -11.70 -10.49
CA GLN A 17 14.22 -12.64 -9.55
C GLN A 17 13.17 -13.34 -8.69
N SER A 18 13.54 -14.51 -8.18
CA SER A 18 12.75 -15.23 -7.20
C SER A 18 12.47 -14.36 -5.98
N SER A 19 11.29 -14.51 -5.41
CA SER A 19 10.92 -13.81 -4.18
C SER A 19 11.82 -14.24 -3.03
N PHE A 20 12.21 -13.27 -2.19
CA PHE A 20 12.85 -13.55 -0.92
C PHE A 20 11.81 -14.11 0.06
N LEU A 21 11.97 -15.36 0.47
CA LEU A 21 10.99 -16.08 1.28
C LEU A 21 11.39 -16.07 2.76
N MET A 22 10.47 -15.65 3.61
CA MET A 22 10.61 -15.70 5.07
C MET A 22 9.61 -16.70 5.65
N PRO A 23 10.00 -17.51 6.67
CA PRO A 23 9.04 -18.33 7.39
C PRO A 23 7.94 -17.46 8.00
N ARG A 24 6.68 -17.88 7.87
CA ARG A 24 5.53 -17.12 8.39
C ARG A 24 5.58 -16.97 9.90
N ASP A 25 5.98 -18.01 10.60
CA ASP A 25 6.14 -18.06 12.05
C ASP A 25 7.27 -17.17 12.60
N SER A 26 8.19 -16.73 11.73
CA SER A 26 9.23 -15.76 12.10
C SER A 26 8.72 -14.33 12.14
N LEU A 27 7.57 -14.05 11.53
CA LEU A 27 6.99 -12.72 11.42
C LEU A 27 6.06 -12.44 12.61
N GLN A 28 6.21 -11.25 13.19
CA GLN A 28 5.29 -10.80 14.23
C GLN A 28 4.25 -9.87 13.58
N ALA A 29 3.00 -10.28 13.59
CA ALA A 29 1.90 -9.48 13.13
C ALA A 29 1.14 -8.87 14.32
N LYS A 30 0.87 -7.57 14.25
CA LYS A 30 -0.09 -6.91 15.11
C LYS A 30 -1.19 -6.34 14.24
N GLU A 31 -2.35 -6.90 14.38
CA GLU A 31 -3.54 -6.35 13.77
C GLU A 31 -3.98 -5.16 14.61
N ALA A 32 -4.05 -3.98 14.02
CA ALA A 32 -4.64 -2.84 14.68
C ALA A 32 -6.15 -3.09 14.86
N TRP A 33 -6.77 -3.75 13.89
CA TRP A 33 -8.13 -4.31 13.93
C TRP A 33 -8.25 -5.43 12.90
N SER A 34 -8.78 -6.57 13.34
CA SER A 34 -9.27 -7.60 12.44
C SER A 34 -10.77 -7.38 12.25
N GLY A 35 -11.14 -6.58 11.28
CA GLY A 35 -12.53 -6.48 10.82
C GLY A 35 -12.79 -7.50 9.72
N LYS A 36 -14.02 -8.00 9.60
CA LYS A 36 -14.48 -8.56 8.34
C LYS A 36 -14.27 -7.47 7.29
N THR A 37 -13.71 -7.81 6.15
CA THR A 37 -13.52 -6.93 4.99
C THR A 37 -14.84 -6.25 4.63
N THR A 38 -15.11 -5.13 5.28
CA THR A 38 -16.28 -4.31 5.01
C THR A 38 -15.79 -3.03 4.35
N GLU A 39 -16.65 -2.44 3.57
CA GLU A 39 -16.41 -1.13 2.97
C GLU A 39 -15.82 -0.08 3.92
N TRP A 40 -16.12 -0.21 5.21
CA TRP A 40 -15.73 0.77 6.23
C TRP A 40 -14.73 0.23 7.24
N GLY A 41 -13.98 -0.81 6.93
CA GLY A 41 -12.91 -1.30 7.80
C GLY A 41 -13.15 -1.19 9.32
N PRO A 42 -12.15 -1.03 10.14
CA PRO A 42 -10.74 -0.93 9.81
C PRO A 42 -10.14 -2.27 9.37
N ASP A 43 -9.26 -2.20 8.39
CA ASP A 43 -8.47 -3.32 7.91
C ASP A 43 -7.03 -2.84 7.74
N VAL A 44 -6.29 -2.80 8.84
CA VAL A 44 -4.91 -2.36 8.88
C VAL A 44 -4.11 -3.18 9.88
N ALA A 45 -2.94 -3.66 9.47
CA ALA A 45 -2.03 -4.42 10.30
C ALA A 45 -0.59 -3.94 10.13
N ILE A 46 0.23 -4.20 11.14
CA ILE A 46 1.68 -4.01 11.06
C ILE A 46 2.34 -5.38 11.13
N LEU A 47 3.26 -5.61 10.21
CA LEU A 47 4.07 -6.80 10.15
C LEU A 47 5.53 -6.44 10.45
N LYS A 48 6.06 -6.96 11.57
CA LYS A 48 7.47 -6.78 11.93
C LYS A 48 8.31 -7.84 11.24
N ILE A 49 9.27 -7.39 10.46
CA ILE A 49 10.25 -8.24 9.82
C ILE A 49 11.42 -8.45 10.78
N PRO A 50 11.82 -9.71 11.08
CA PRO A 50 12.94 -10.00 11.98
C PRO A 50 14.27 -9.42 11.49
N SER A 51 15.09 -8.96 12.43
CA SER A 51 16.38 -8.32 12.16
C SER A 51 17.31 -9.13 11.24
N PRO A 52 17.39 -10.48 11.30
CA PRO A 52 18.26 -11.25 10.40
C PRO A 52 17.95 -11.09 8.90
N PHE A 53 16.71 -10.69 8.54
CA PHE A 53 16.32 -10.51 7.14
C PHE A 53 16.57 -9.08 6.62
N ILE A 54 16.78 -8.13 7.51
CA ILE A 54 16.92 -6.70 7.16
C ILE A 54 18.11 -6.45 6.21
N PRO A 55 19.33 -7.02 6.41
CA PRO A 55 20.45 -6.79 5.49
C PRO A 55 20.15 -7.21 4.05
N THR A 56 19.51 -8.36 3.86
CA THR A 56 19.14 -8.84 2.52
C THR A 56 18.13 -7.90 1.86
N ILE A 57 17.14 -7.42 2.60
CA ILE A 57 16.12 -6.49 2.06
C ILE A 57 16.77 -5.15 1.75
N SER A 58 17.60 -4.60 2.63
CA SER A 58 18.24 -3.28 2.47
C SER A 58 19.24 -3.23 1.31
N ALA A 59 19.78 -4.38 0.89
CA ALA A 59 20.63 -4.46 -0.29
C ALA A 59 19.87 -4.13 -1.60
N HIS A 60 18.54 -4.25 -1.60
CA HIS A 60 17.70 -4.07 -2.80
C HIS A 60 16.59 -3.03 -2.63
N LYS A 61 16.20 -2.71 -1.42
CA LYS A 61 15.08 -1.80 -1.13
C LYS A 61 15.48 -0.74 -0.11
N SER A 62 14.98 0.47 -0.31
CA SER A 62 15.08 1.54 0.68
C SER A 62 13.94 1.44 1.68
N PHE A 63 14.24 1.67 2.94
CA PHE A 63 13.23 1.77 3.98
C PHE A 63 12.70 3.18 4.12
N LEU A 64 11.40 3.30 4.32
CA LEU A 64 10.76 4.56 4.65
C LEU A 64 10.78 4.75 6.17
N ASN A 65 11.27 5.89 6.64
CA ASN A 65 11.21 6.22 8.06
C ASN A 65 9.79 6.69 8.42
N LEU A 66 9.03 5.83 9.12
CA LEU A 66 7.64 6.12 9.48
C LEU A 66 7.51 7.24 10.52
N ASP A 67 8.49 7.42 11.43
CA ASP A 67 8.46 8.53 12.39
C ASP A 67 8.63 9.87 11.67
N LEU A 68 9.53 9.93 10.69
CA LEU A 68 9.67 11.12 9.84
C LEU A 68 8.41 11.40 9.02
N GLN A 69 7.76 10.37 8.48
CA GLN A 69 6.51 10.54 7.74
C GLN A 69 5.36 11.01 8.65
N LYS A 70 5.30 10.51 9.88
CA LYS A 70 4.36 10.97 10.90
C LYS A 70 4.58 12.44 11.25
N GLU A 71 5.83 12.87 11.43
CA GLU A 71 6.16 14.27 11.68
C GLU A 71 5.78 15.14 10.48
N ASN A 72 6.06 14.69 9.27
CA ASN A 72 5.62 15.37 8.05
C ASN A 72 4.08 15.48 7.98
N TYR A 73 3.36 14.48 8.44
CA TYR A 73 1.89 14.55 8.53
C TYR A 73 1.43 15.60 9.54
N ARG A 74 2.07 15.68 10.70
CA ARG A 74 1.72 16.65 11.75
C ARG A 74 2.00 18.11 11.34
N THR A 75 3.13 18.34 10.68
CA THR A 75 3.57 19.67 10.26
C THR A 75 2.97 20.12 8.93
N SER A 76 2.60 19.20 8.08
CA SER A 76 1.97 19.43 6.77
C SER A 76 0.87 18.42 6.51
N PRO A 77 -0.32 18.60 7.13
CA PRO A 77 -1.46 17.74 6.90
C PRO A 77 -1.84 17.68 5.41
N PRO A 78 -2.32 16.54 4.92
CA PRO A 78 -2.70 16.40 3.52
C PRO A 78 -3.89 17.31 3.19
N THR A 79 -3.81 17.95 2.04
CA THR A 79 -4.91 18.69 1.43
C THR A 79 -5.41 17.92 0.23
N ILE A 80 -6.71 17.90 -0.01
CA ILE A 80 -7.30 17.25 -1.18
C ILE A 80 -7.05 18.08 -2.43
N GLU A 81 -7.14 19.40 -2.31
CA GLU A 81 -7.06 20.34 -3.41
C GLU A 81 -5.65 20.47 -3.98
N ASN A 82 -5.55 20.54 -5.30
CA ASN A 82 -4.30 20.81 -6.03
C ASN A 82 -3.15 19.82 -5.71
N ARG A 83 -3.48 18.56 -5.48
CA ARG A 83 -2.51 17.49 -5.23
C ARG A 83 -2.73 16.33 -6.17
N LEU A 84 -1.64 15.73 -6.58
CA LEU A 84 -1.65 14.46 -7.26
C LEU A 84 -1.46 13.35 -6.22
N TRP A 85 -2.27 12.33 -6.35
CA TRP A 85 -2.22 11.17 -5.47
C TRP A 85 -1.89 9.94 -6.28
N ALA A 86 -1.16 9.00 -5.67
CA ALA A 86 -0.88 7.72 -6.28
C ALA A 86 -1.15 6.59 -5.29
N VAL A 87 -1.84 5.56 -5.76
CA VAL A 87 -1.91 4.28 -5.07
C VAL A 87 -0.91 3.35 -5.74
N THR A 88 -0.02 2.76 -4.96
CA THR A 88 0.96 1.79 -5.47
C THR A 88 0.65 0.42 -4.91
N GLY A 89 0.83 -0.61 -5.71
CA GLY A 89 0.60 -1.99 -5.27
C GLY A 89 0.72 -2.98 -6.41
N MET A 90 0.50 -4.24 -6.11
CA MET A 90 0.47 -5.29 -7.12
C MET A 90 -0.97 -5.50 -7.58
N VAL A 91 -1.20 -5.38 -8.89
CA VAL A 91 -2.52 -5.57 -9.48
C VAL A 91 -2.68 -7.04 -9.85
N GLY A 92 -3.64 -7.71 -9.20
CA GLY A 92 -3.84 -9.16 -9.38
C GLY A 92 -4.19 -9.56 -10.80
N GLU A 93 -4.98 -8.76 -11.52
CA GLU A 93 -5.34 -9.07 -12.92
C GLU A 93 -4.17 -8.96 -13.91
N LEU A 94 -3.10 -8.23 -13.53
CA LEU A 94 -1.86 -8.12 -14.31
C LEU A 94 -0.81 -9.14 -13.84
N SER A 95 -1.13 -9.96 -12.85
CA SER A 95 -0.22 -10.93 -12.27
C SER A 95 -0.60 -12.33 -12.74
N GLU A 96 0.40 -13.08 -13.16
CA GLU A 96 0.24 -14.47 -13.61
C GLU A 96 0.93 -15.41 -12.63
N ILE A 97 0.24 -16.48 -12.26
CA ILE A 97 0.80 -17.55 -11.44
C ILE A 97 0.69 -18.85 -12.24
N GLN A 98 1.84 -19.47 -12.48
CA GLN A 98 1.93 -20.73 -13.20
C GLN A 98 2.51 -21.81 -12.29
N ASP A 99 1.74 -22.89 -12.09
CA ASP A 99 2.21 -24.06 -11.37
C ASP A 99 2.89 -25.03 -12.33
N HIS A 100 4.08 -25.51 -11.94
CA HIS A 100 4.84 -26.54 -12.65
C HIS A 100 4.85 -27.84 -11.81
N PRO A 101 3.82 -28.71 -11.96
CA PRO A 101 3.67 -29.91 -11.13
C PRO A 101 4.85 -30.88 -11.24
N GLU A 102 5.49 -30.94 -12.43
CA GLU A 102 6.64 -31.80 -12.74
C GLU A 102 7.89 -31.42 -11.94
N THR A 103 8.10 -30.13 -11.67
CA THR A 103 9.21 -29.61 -10.88
C THR A 103 8.83 -29.27 -9.44
N ARG A 104 7.53 -29.34 -9.13
CA ARG A 104 6.94 -28.88 -7.87
C ARG A 104 7.27 -27.40 -7.55
N THR A 105 7.39 -26.59 -8.59
CA THR A 105 7.64 -25.16 -8.46
C THR A 105 6.42 -24.37 -8.91
N THR A 106 6.25 -23.19 -8.33
CA THR A 106 5.27 -22.20 -8.76
C THR A 106 6.05 -20.97 -9.22
N GLU A 107 5.82 -20.54 -10.44
CA GLU A 107 6.36 -19.31 -11.00
C GLU A 107 5.29 -18.22 -10.97
N GLY A 108 5.64 -17.03 -10.52
CA GLY A 108 4.72 -15.91 -10.43
C GLY A 108 5.32 -14.66 -11.06
N HIS A 109 4.62 -14.11 -12.04
CA HIS A 109 4.90 -12.77 -12.56
C HIS A 109 3.95 -11.79 -11.91
N VAL A 110 4.49 -10.90 -11.06
CA VAL A 110 3.71 -9.89 -10.37
C VAL A 110 4.04 -8.52 -10.93
N HIS A 111 3.01 -7.76 -11.29
CA HIS A 111 3.15 -6.40 -11.77
C HIS A 111 2.86 -5.41 -10.63
N GLY A 112 3.88 -4.60 -10.29
CA GLY A 112 3.71 -3.44 -9.42
C GLY A 112 3.34 -2.23 -10.25
N GLU A 113 2.22 -1.61 -9.90
CA GLU A 113 1.69 -0.45 -10.59
C GLU A 113 1.58 0.76 -9.67
N ALA A 114 1.64 1.94 -10.27
CA ALA A 114 1.29 3.20 -9.63
C ALA A 114 0.10 3.81 -10.36
N PHE A 115 -1.05 3.79 -9.72
CA PHE A 115 -2.26 4.41 -10.23
C PHE A 115 -2.37 5.86 -9.72
N PHE A 116 -2.38 6.81 -10.64
CA PHE A 116 -2.49 8.24 -10.32
C PHE A 116 -3.94 8.71 -10.40
N SER A 117 -4.37 9.43 -9.38
CA SER A 117 -5.73 9.94 -9.29
C SER A 117 -5.79 11.18 -8.39
N VAL A 118 -7.01 11.65 -8.18
CA VAL A 118 -7.35 12.66 -7.16
C VAL A 118 -8.16 12.01 -6.04
N VAL A 119 -8.00 12.51 -4.85
CA VAL A 119 -8.88 12.14 -3.74
C VAL A 119 -10.20 12.89 -3.93
N HIS A 120 -11.28 12.15 -4.10
CA HIS A 120 -12.62 12.71 -4.26
C HIS A 120 -13.28 13.03 -2.94
N ASP A 121 -13.01 12.19 -1.94
CA ASP A 121 -13.65 12.33 -0.63
C ASP A 121 -12.74 11.86 0.49
N ARG A 122 -13.02 12.38 1.68
CA ARG A 122 -12.34 12.05 2.92
C ARG A 122 -13.36 11.85 4.01
N HIS A 123 -13.30 10.72 4.66
CA HIS A 123 -14.20 10.35 5.75
C HIS A 123 -13.44 10.14 7.05
N GLU A 124 -14.11 10.33 8.17
CA GLU A 124 -13.65 9.87 9.47
C GLU A 124 -14.74 9.04 10.13
N ARG A 125 -14.40 7.83 10.57
CA ARG A 125 -15.33 6.93 11.23
C ARG A 125 -14.63 6.14 12.32
N ASN A 126 -15.20 6.12 13.53
CA ASN A 126 -14.68 5.38 14.68
C ASN A 126 -13.20 5.68 14.99
N GLY A 127 -12.77 6.91 14.73
CA GLY A 127 -11.40 7.37 14.95
C GLY A 127 -10.39 6.95 13.89
N PHE A 128 -10.85 6.41 12.76
CA PHE A 128 -10.06 6.13 11.56
C PHE A 128 -10.42 7.11 10.46
N ASP A 129 -9.45 7.52 9.68
CA ASP A 129 -9.66 8.33 8.49
C ASP A 129 -9.50 7.49 7.23
N TYR A 130 -10.29 7.85 6.21
CA TYR A 130 -10.35 7.16 4.93
C TYR A 130 -10.26 8.18 3.80
N PHE A 131 -9.58 7.79 2.73
CA PHE A 131 -9.42 8.56 1.51
C PHE A 131 -9.96 7.75 0.35
N ASP A 132 -10.88 8.32 -0.40
CA ASP A 132 -11.50 7.71 -1.57
C ASP A 132 -10.92 8.31 -2.85
N LEU A 133 -10.33 7.46 -3.68
CA LEU A 133 -9.80 7.81 -4.99
C LEU A 133 -10.70 7.23 -6.08
N GLY A 134 -11.03 8.04 -7.08
CA GLY A 134 -11.80 7.59 -8.23
C GLY A 134 -10.89 6.97 -9.29
N ALA A 135 -11.32 5.87 -9.87
CA ALA A 135 -10.71 5.25 -11.03
C ALA A 135 -11.72 5.24 -12.19
N ASP A 136 -11.37 5.90 -13.27
CA ASP A 136 -12.11 5.86 -14.52
C ASP A 136 -11.58 4.71 -15.38
N LEU A 137 -12.34 3.63 -15.44
CA LEU A 137 -11.96 2.39 -16.13
C LEU A 137 -12.09 2.50 -17.66
N SER A 138 -12.67 3.58 -18.16
CA SER A 138 -12.73 3.85 -19.62
C SER A 138 -11.38 4.32 -20.17
N LEU A 139 -10.46 4.76 -19.29
CA LEU A 139 -9.15 5.23 -19.68
C LEU A 139 -8.21 4.05 -19.97
N SER A 140 -7.46 4.17 -21.06
CA SER A 140 -6.46 3.16 -21.43
C SER A 140 -5.38 3.03 -20.37
N GLY A 141 -5.04 1.79 -20.00
CA GLY A 141 -4.03 1.48 -19.00
C GLY A 141 -4.52 1.48 -17.55
N VAL A 142 -5.80 1.80 -17.31
CA VAL A 142 -6.40 1.65 -15.99
C VAL A 142 -6.89 0.20 -15.84
N PRO A 143 -6.48 -0.53 -14.79
CA PRO A 143 -6.91 -1.91 -14.58
C PRO A 143 -8.41 -1.97 -14.28
N SER A 144 -9.07 -3.01 -14.74
CA SER A 144 -10.51 -3.23 -14.50
C SER A 144 -10.81 -3.57 -13.03
N SER A 145 -9.81 -4.12 -12.34
CA SER A 145 -9.86 -4.45 -10.92
C SER A 145 -8.55 -4.08 -10.23
N PHE A 146 -8.66 -3.50 -9.05
CA PHE A 146 -7.55 -3.21 -8.14
C PHE A 146 -7.37 -4.30 -7.07
N GLY A 147 -7.90 -5.50 -7.33
CA GLY A 147 -7.63 -6.67 -6.48
C GLY A 147 -6.13 -6.96 -6.41
N GLY A 148 -5.60 -7.18 -5.20
CA GLY A 148 -4.16 -7.35 -4.94
C GLY A 148 -3.43 -6.06 -4.55
N VAL A 149 -4.02 -4.88 -4.74
CA VAL A 149 -3.44 -3.59 -4.32
C VAL A 149 -3.55 -3.37 -2.80
N SER A 150 -4.34 -4.16 -2.11
CA SER A 150 -4.49 -4.09 -0.65
C SER A 150 -3.13 -4.17 0.06
N GLY A 151 -2.89 -3.27 1.01
CA GLY A 151 -1.58 -3.05 1.65
C GLY A 151 -0.64 -2.13 0.88
N GLY A 152 -0.98 -1.75 -0.34
CA GLY A 152 -0.23 -0.80 -1.16
C GLY A 152 -0.32 0.63 -0.61
N GLY A 153 0.74 1.41 -0.83
CA GLY A 153 0.84 2.76 -0.29
C GLY A 153 -0.03 3.78 -1.01
N LEU A 154 -0.68 4.66 -0.24
CA LEU A 154 -1.27 5.90 -0.73
C LEU A 154 -0.25 7.03 -0.57
N TRP A 155 0.14 7.63 -1.69
CA TRP A 155 1.16 8.66 -1.75
C TRP A 155 0.59 10.01 -2.17
N GLU A 156 0.87 11.05 -1.40
CA GLU A 156 0.70 12.43 -1.82
C GLU A 156 1.97 12.86 -2.57
N ILE A 157 1.80 13.32 -3.81
CA ILE A 157 2.89 13.75 -4.69
C ILE A 157 2.81 15.27 -4.81
N LYS A 158 3.90 15.94 -4.44
CA LYS A 158 4.00 17.38 -4.60
C LYS A 158 4.48 17.70 -6.00
N LEU A 159 3.65 18.44 -6.73
CA LEU A 159 4.02 19.02 -8.00
C LEU A 159 4.43 20.48 -7.78
N SER A 160 5.43 20.91 -8.53
CA SER A 160 5.90 22.28 -8.57
C SER A 160 5.81 22.81 -10.02
N MET A 161 5.64 24.09 -10.16
CA MET A 161 5.63 24.75 -11.46
C MET A 161 6.90 25.57 -11.62
N SER A 162 7.56 25.42 -12.76
CA SER A 162 8.71 26.25 -13.13
C SER A 162 8.25 27.66 -13.49
N GLU A 163 8.75 28.66 -12.81
CA GLU A 163 8.43 30.07 -13.11
C GLU A 163 8.95 30.50 -14.50
N SER A 164 10.00 29.85 -15.00
CA SER A 164 10.63 30.21 -16.27
C SER A 164 9.99 29.56 -17.48
N THR A 165 9.52 28.30 -17.36
CA THR A 165 8.94 27.52 -18.47
C THR A 165 7.44 27.32 -18.36
N ASN A 166 6.85 27.65 -17.20
CA ASN A 166 5.46 27.36 -16.86
C ASN A 166 5.10 25.85 -16.94
N GLU A 167 6.11 24.99 -16.83
CA GLU A 167 5.95 23.54 -16.83
C GLU A 167 5.75 23.00 -15.43
N ILE A 168 4.85 22.03 -15.31
CA ILE A 168 4.63 21.30 -14.07
C ILE A 168 5.65 20.15 -14.01
N TYR A 169 6.36 20.04 -12.91
CA TYR A 169 7.30 18.95 -12.66
C TYR A 169 7.17 18.39 -11.25
N TRP A 170 7.62 17.16 -11.08
CA TRP A 170 7.74 16.54 -9.78
C TRP A 170 9.05 16.96 -9.12
N ASP A 171 8.99 17.53 -7.92
CA ASP A 171 10.15 17.98 -7.14
C ASP A 171 10.86 16.84 -6.37
N GLY A 172 10.48 15.59 -6.62
CA GLY A 172 11.02 14.41 -5.94
C GLY A 172 10.36 14.13 -4.56
N LYS A 173 9.51 15.01 -4.09
CA LYS A 173 8.87 14.85 -2.78
C LYS A 173 7.60 14.05 -2.88
N ARG A 174 7.54 13.03 -2.04
CA ARG A 174 6.35 12.19 -1.86
C ARG A 174 6.18 11.88 -0.39
N HIS A 175 4.95 11.85 0.05
CA HIS A 175 4.60 11.53 1.43
C HIS A 175 3.67 10.31 1.45
N LEU A 176 4.03 9.30 2.25
CA LEU A 176 3.12 8.20 2.50
C LEU A 176 1.96 8.75 3.36
N ARG A 177 0.76 8.67 2.84
CA ARG A 177 -0.45 9.21 3.49
C ARG A 177 -1.44 8.12 3.85
N GLY A 178 -1.19 6.87 3.48
CA GLY A 178 -2.11 5.81 3.79
C GLY A 178 -1.76 4.49 3.15
N VAL A 179 -2.68 3.55 3.27
CA VAL A 179 -2.61 2.22 2.67
C VAL A 179 -3.96 1.84 2.07
N ALA A 180 -3.96 1.30 0.86
CA ALA A 180 -5.16 0.82 0.20
C ALA A 180 -5.65 -0.47 0.87
N TYR A 181 -6.97 -0.64 0.98
CA TYR A 181 -7.53 -1.87 1.56
C TYR A 181 -8.82 -2.35 0.90
N TRP A 182 -9.53 -1.50 0.19
CA TRP A 182 -10.84 -1.85 -0.37
C TRP A 182 -11.07 -1.17 -1.73
N GLN A 183 -11.88 -1.80 -2.56
CA GLN A 183 -12.40 -1.21 -3.79
C GLN A 183 -13.90 -1.43 -3.90
N SER A 184 -14.61 -0.49 -4.52
CA SER A 184 -16.03 -0.65 -4.82
C SER A 184 -16.26 -1.63 -5.96
N GLU A 185 -17.50 -2.03 -6.16
CA GLU A 185 -17.93 -2.59 -7.44
C GLU A 185 -17.81 -1.52 -8.55
N CYS A 186 -17.69 -1.99 -9.80
CA CYS A 186 -17.69 -1.11 -10.95
C CYS A 186 -19.11 -0.57 -11.21
N LEU A 187 -19.24 0.73 -11.30
CA LEU A 187 -20.48 1.39 -11.64
C LEU A 187 -20.25 2.38 -12.80
N LYS A 188 -20.79 2.10 -13.98
CA LYS A 188 -20.67 2.96 -15.18
C LYS A 188 -19.20 3.33 -15.47
N ASP A 189 -18.32 2.33 -15.56
CA ASP A 189 -16.89 2.47 -15.80
C ASP A 189 -16.11 3.28 -14.72
N HIS A 190 -16.70 3.44 -13.55
CA HIS A 190 -16.06 4.06 -12.41
C HIS A 190 -15.94 3.09 -11.24
N ARG A 191 -14.84 3.21 -10.51
CA ARG A 191 -14.56 2.46 -9.28
C ARG A 191 -13.95 3.39 -8.24
N VAL A 192 -14.22 3.13 -6.98
CA VAL A 192 -13.57 3.81 -5.86
C VAL A 192 -12.53 2.87 -5.26
N ILE A 193 -11.33 3.40 -5.04
CA ILE A 193 -10.29 2.76 -4.23
C ILE A 193 -10.28 3.48 -2.89
N ARG A 194 -10.54 2.75 -1.82
CA ARG A 194 -10.51 3.30 -0.46
C ARG A 194 -9.22 2.93 0.24
N CYS A 195 -8.59 3.94 0.82
CA CYS A 195 -7.37 3.83 1.59
C CYS A 195 -7.59 4.27 3.03
N HIS A 196 -6.94 3.61 3.98
CA HIS A 196 -6.74 4.20 5.29
C HIS A 196 -5.86 5.42 5.16
N GLY A 197 -6.20 6.49 5.87
CA GLY A 197 -5.45 7.75 5.85
C GLY A 197 -4.34 7.81 6.90
N PRO A 198 -3.66 8.97 7.01
CA PRO A 198 -2.50 9.13 7.88
C PRO A 198 -2.83 9.02 9.38
N LYS A 199 -4.02 9.43 9.82
CA LYS A 199 -4.47 9.22 11.20
C LYS A 199 -4.57 7.74 11.52
N SER A 200 -5.14 6.96 10.61
CA SER A 200 -5.27 5.51 10.74
C SER A 200 -3.92 4.81 10.85
N ILE A 201 -2.95 5.17 9.97
CA ILE A 201 -1.65 4.50 9.96
C ILE A 201 -0.69 5.01 11.03
N TYR A 202 -0.64 6.32 11.30
CA TYR A 202 0.36 6.88 12.23
C TYR A 202 -0.12 6.95 13.68
N GLU A 203 -1.38 7.36 13.92
CA GLU A 203 -1.88 7.54 15.27
C GLU A 203 -2.53 6.26 15.83
N ARG A 204 -3.13 5.43 14.95
CA ARG A 204 -3.78 4.20 15.40
C ARG A 204 -2.87 2.99 15.31
N ALA A 205 -2.32 2.69 14.14
CA ALA A 205 -1.51 1.50 13.96
C ALA A 205 -0.10 1.68 14.50
N TRP A 206 0.65 2.69 14.04
CA TRP A 206 2.06 2.87 14.37
C TRP A 206 2.30 3.25 15.85
N GLU A 207 1.56 4.21 16.40
CA GLU A 207 1.68 4.55 17.83
C GLU A 207 1.31 3.38 18.73
N SER A 208 0.23 2.69 18.41
CA SER A 208 -0.18 1.50 19.17
C SER A 208 0.88 0.39 19.15
N TRP A 209 1.60 0.24 18.03
CA TRP A 209 2.74 -0.68 17.93
C TRP A 209 3.91 -0.21 18.78
N SER A 210 4.32 1.06 18.66
CA SER A 210 5.48 1.63 19.34
C SER A 210 5.36 1.56 20.86
N LEU A 211 4.16 1.86 21.39
CA LEU A 211 3.88 1.80 22.83
C LEU A 211 3.96 0.38 23.41
N SER A 212 3.60 -0.63 22.61
CA SER A 212 3.64 -2.03 23.07
C SER A 212 5.02 -2.70 22.91
N SER A 213 5.93 -2.11 22.14
CA SER A 213 7.27 -2.64 21.87
C SER A 213 8.35 -2.07 22.78
N GLY A 214 8.01 -1.13 23.66
CA GLY A 214 8.93 -0.52 24.64
C GLY A 214 8.96 -1.22 26.01
N GLU A 215 8.29 -2.35 26.17
CA GLU A 215 8.21 -3.11 27.42
C GLU A 215 9.11 -4.39 27.42
N ASP A 216 9.99 -4.56 26.43
CA ASP A 216 10.94 -5.70 26.36
C ASP A 216 12.38 -5.27 26.71
#